data_5e7e955fa479a0e78e88e2a809547622
#
_entry.id   5e7e955fa479a0e78e88e2a809547622
#
_cell.length_a   1.000
_cell.length_b   1.000
_cell.length_c   1.000
_cell.angle_alpha   90.00
_cell.angle_beta   90.00
_cell.angle_gamma   90.00
#
_symmetry.space_group_name_H-M   'P 1'
#
loop_
_entity.id
_entity.type
_entity.pdbx_description
1 polymer ?
#
loop_
_entity_poly.entity_id
_entity_poly.type
_entity_poly.pdbx_seq_one_letter_code
_entity_poly.pdbx_strand_id
1 'polypeptide(L)'
;RSIEETRAEISEREAKLAQPGLKKGEIGHHQAQLQAARQRLDQAEEQERNLPQWIESAANFQAGNDFGGSDETVLTRLFETPIMVFNWPHEIKAFYMKRDENDPRWAKGVDVLAPEGYGEIVGGGERETNLEWLVDKIHEHQLPMEAFEWYLDLRRYGSVPHSGFGLGLERLVAWVCKLPHVRETIPFPRMYGRIAP
;
A
#
# COMPACT_ATOMS: atom_id res chain seq x y z
N ARG A 1 -1.15 -12.26 16.63
CA ARG A 1 -1.35 -13.60 17.20
C ARG A 1 -0.69 -14.63 16.30
N SER A 2 0.00 -15.60 16.89
CA SER A 2 0.59 -16.70 16.13
C SER A 2 -0.50 -17.62 15.53
N ILE A 3 -0.14 -18.39 14.50
CA ILE A 3 -1.03 -19.42 13.91
C ILE A 3 -1.51 -20.39 14.99
N GLU A 4 -0.62 -20.81 15.89
CA GLU A 4 -0.95 -21.73 16.98
C GLU A 4 -1.96 -21.14 17.97
N GLU A 5 -1.81 -19.88 18.37
CA GLU A 5 -2.77 -19.18 19.21
C GLU A 5 -4.14 -19.05 18.54
N THR A 6 -4.17 -18.80 17.23
CA THR A 6 -5.42 -18.69 16.46
C THR A 6 -6.10 -20.04 16.32
N ARG A 7 -5.36 -21.13 16.13
CA ARG A 7 -5.90 -22.50 16.13
C ARG A 7 -6.46 -22.88 17.49
N ALA A 8 -5.79 -22.51 18.57
CA ALA A 8 -6.28 -22.75 19.94
C ALA A 8 -7.58 -21.96 20.21
N GLU A 9 -7.67 -20.71 19.77
CA GLU A 9 -8.89 -19.90 19.88
C GLU A 9 -10.06 -20.54 19.12
N ILE A 10 -9.83 -21.04 17.90
CA ILE A 10 -10.83 -21.75 17.09
C ILE A 10 -11.36 -22.97 17.85
N SER A 11 -10.47 -23.82 18.35
CA SER A 11 -10.82 -25.03 19.09
C SER A 11 -11.64 -24.72 20.35
N GLU A 12 -11.26 -23.69 21.12
CA GLU A 12 -12.01 -23.27 22.31
C GLU A 12 -13.43 -22.81 21.95
N ARG A 13 -13.60 -22.06 20.85
CA ARG A 13 -14.91 -21.56 20.42
C ARG A 13 -15.81 -22.68 19.89
N GLU A 14 -15.24 -23.63 19.17
CA GLU A 14 -15.97 -24.83 18.71
C GLU A 14 -16.45 -25.66 19.91
N ALA A 15 -15.60 -25.82 20.91
CA ALA A 15 -15.98 -26.52 22.14
C ALA A 15 -17.09 -25.78 22.91
N LYS A 16 -17.07 -24.43 22.95
CA LYS A 16 -18.16 -23.63 23.54
C LYS A 16 -19.47 -23.79 22.77
N LEU A 17 -19.44 -23.76 21.44
CA LEU A 17 -20.62 -23.94 20.62
C LEU A 17 -21.24 -25.35 20.71
N ALA A 18 -20.46 -26.34 21.07
CA ALA A 18 -20.92 -27.71 21.30
C ALA A 18 -21.62 -27.93 22.64
N GLN A 19 -21.57 -26.95 23.57
CA GLN A 19 -22.21 -27.09 24.88
C GLN A 19 -23.74 -26.97 24.76
N PRO A 20 -24.51 -27.85 25.41
CA PRO A 20 -25.96 -27.77 25.44
C PRO A 20 -26.42 -26.59 26.31
N GLY A 21 -27.48 -25.89 25.89
CA GLY A 21 -28.12 -24.86 26.69
C GLY A 21 -27.73 -23.41 26.35
N LEU A 22 -26.94 -23.16 25.32
CA LEU A 22 -26.62 -21.80 24.85
C LEU A 22 -27.88 -21.08 24.32
N LYS A 23 -28.02 -19.81 24.67
CA LYS A 23 -29.07 -18.94 24.14
C LYS A 23 -28.77 -18.54 22.69
N LYS A 24 -29.82 -18.29 21.88
CA LYS A 24 -29.69 -17.95 20.47
C LYS A 24 -28.73 -16.76 20.20
N GLY A 25 -28.72 -15.73 21.08
CA GLY A 25 -27.80 -14.60 20.95
C GLY A 25 -26.34 -14.97 21.21
N GLU A 26 -26.08 -15.85 22.18
CA GLU A 26 -24.73 -16.35 22.49
C GLU A 26 -24.18 -17.22 21.36
N ILE A 27 -25.02 -18.05 20.76
CA ILE A 27 -24.66 -18.88 19.58
C ILE A 27 -24.22 -17.95 18.44
N GLY A 28 -25.03 -16.94 18.10
CA GLY A 28 -24.71 -16.00 17.03
C GLY A 28 -23.39 -15.24 17.28
N HIS A 29 -23.16 -14.81 18.51
CA HIS A 29 -21.90 -14.15 18.89
C HIS A 29 -20.70 -15.09 18.73
N HIS A 30 -20.77 -16.31 19.24
CA HIS A 30 -19.67 -17.28 19.10
C HIS A 30 -19.44 -17.72 17.66
N GLN A 31 -20.49 -17.85 16.85
CA GLN A 31 -20.35 -18.17 15.42
C GLN A 31 -19.64 -17.05 14.65
N ALA A 32 -19.99 -15.78 14.89
CA ALA A 32 -19.31 -14.65 14.26
C ALA A 32 -17.82 -14.58 14.63
N GLN A 33 -17.52 -14.80 15.91
CA GLN A 33 -16.13 -14.83 16.37
C GLN A 33 -15.34 -16.02 15.83
N LEU A 34 -15.96 -17.19 15.69
CA LEU A 34 -15.35 -18.37 15.10
C LEU A 34 -15.03 -18.13 13.61
N GLN A 35 -15.95 -17.54 12.87
CA GLN A 35 -15.74 -17.19 11.47
C GLN A 35 -14.58 -16.19 11.31
N ALA A 36 -14.52 -15.15 12.15
CA ALA A 36 -13.44 -14.20 12.13
C ALA A 36 -12.08 -14.83 12.50
N ALA A 37 -12.06 -15.81 13.43
CA ALA A 37 -10.85 -16.52 13.78
C ALA A 37 -10.36 -17.43 12.65
N ARG A 38 -11.28 -18.12 11.94
CA ARG A 38 -10.95 -18.93 10.77
C ARG A 38 -10.38 -18.10 9.63
N GLN A 39 -11.00 -16.96 9.34
CA GLN A 39 -10.46 -16.03 8.32
C GLN A 39 -9.04 -15.56 8.66
N ARG A 40 -8.78 -15.24 9.93
CA ARG A 40 -7.42 -14.86 10.37
C ARG A 40 -6.42 -16.00 10.22
N LEU A 41 -6.84 -17.24 10.48
CA LEU A 41 -5.99 -18.42 10.30
C LEU A 41 -5.63 -18.61 8.82
N ASP A 42 -6.63 -18.60 7.94
CA ASP A 42 -6.42 -18.76 6.49
C ASP A 42 -5.45 -17.70 5.94
N GLN A 43 -5.58 -16.45 6.40
CA GLN A 43 -4.68 -15.36 6.01
C GLN A 43 -3.25 -15.57 6.51
N ALA A 44 -3.09 -15.98 7.76
CA ALA A 44 -1.77 -16.22 8.34
C ALA A 44 -1.07 -17.41 7.64
N GLU A 45 -1.79 -18.47 7.33
CA GLU A 45 -1.27 -19.62 6.59
C GLU A 45 -0.90 -19.28 5.14
N GLU A 46 -1.70 -18.43 4.47
CA GLU A 46 -1.38 -17.91 3.14
C GLU A 46 -0.12 -17.05 3.19
N GLN A 47 0.02 -16.22 4.21
CA GLN A 47 1.19 -15.39 4.41
C GLN A 47 2.46 -16.21 4.64
N GLU A 48 2.40 -17.26 5.48
CA GLU A 48 3.54 -18.16 5.66
C GLU A 48 3.93 -18.87 4.36
N ARG A 49 2.94 -19.29 3.57
CA ARG A 49 3.17 -19.96 2.29
C ARG A 49 3.88 -19.05 1.28
N ASN A 50 3.55 -17.76 1.29
CA ASN A 50 4.10 -16.78 0.35
C ASN A 50 5.42 -16.15 0.84
N LEU A 51 5.76 -16.30 2.11
CA LEU A 51 6.96 -15.72 2.71
C LEU A 51 8.26 -16.08 1.96
N PRO A 52 8.50 -17.33 1.51
CA PRO A 52 9.70 -17.65 0.76
C PRO A 52 9.82 -16.86 -0.56
N GLN A 53 8.74 -16.70 -1.31
CA GLN A 53 8.73 -15.90 -2.55
C GLN A 53 9.02 -14.43 -2.28
N TRP A 54 8.52 -13.89 -1.18
CA TRP A 54 8.77 -12.50 -0.80
C TRP A 54 10.22 -12.29 -0.38
N ILE A 55 10.79 -13.23 0.38
CA ILE A 55 12.21 -13.18 0.75
C ILE A 55 13.09 -13.26 -0.50
N GLU A 56 12.78 -14.15 -1.44
CA GLU A 56 13.51 -14.26 -2.70
C GLU A 56 13.40 -12.99 -3.55
N SER A 57 12.23 -12.41 -3.65
CA SER A 57 12.01 -11.14 -4.36
C SER A 57 12.81 -10.00 -3.72
N ALA A 58 12.78 -9.87 -2.39
CA ALA A 58 13.53 -8.85 -1.68
C ALA A 58 15.06 -9.06 -1.75
N ALA A 59 15.52 -10.31 -1.80
CA ALA A 59 16.94 -10.63 -1.96
C ALA A 59 17.50 -10.22 -3.33
N ASN A 60 16.64 -10.11 -4.33
CA ASN A 60 17.02 -9.66 -5.68
C ASN A 60 16.88 -8.14 -5.88
N PHE A 61 16.45 -7.39 -4.85
CA PHE A 61 16.34 -5.94 -4.92
C PHE A 61 17.70 -5.29 -5.18
N GLN A 62 17.74 -4.39 -6.14
CA GLN A 62 18.93 -3.62 -6.49
C GLN A 62 18.77 -2.17 -6.06
N ALA A 63 19.83 -1.62 -5.48
CA ALA A 63 19.86 -0.21 -5.12
C ALA A 63 19.62 0.68 -6.36
N GLY A 64 18.68 1.60 -6.24
CA GLY A 64 18.25 2.47 -7.34
C GLY A 64 16.93 2.06 -7.98
N ASN A 65 16.41 0.88 -7.70
CA ASN A 65 15.08 0.48 -8.13
C ASN A 65 13.98 0.99 -7.20
N ASP A 66 12.74 1.04 -7.73
CA ASP A 66 11.55 1.24 -6.92
C ASP A 66 11.21 -0.05 -6.16
N PHE A 67 10.46 0.07 -5.06
CA PHE A 67 9.94 -1.10 -4.37
C PHE A 67 8.81 -1.74 -5.17
N GLY A 68 8.92 -3.03 -5.40
CA GLY A 68 7.78 -3.83 -5.82
C GLY A 68 6.86 -4.15 -4.64
N GLY A 69 5.65 -4.60 -4.91
CA GLY A 69 4.68 -4.94 -3.85
C GLY A 69 5.18 -6.03 -2.88
N SER A 70 6.05 -6.93 -3.33
CA SER A 70 6.73 -7.92 -2.47
C SER A 70 7.75 -7.27 -1.55
N ASP A 71 8.53 -6.30 -2.06
CA ASP A 71 9.54 -5.59 -1.27
C ASP A 71 8.88 -4.76 -0.17
N GLU A 72 7.82 -4.02 -0.51
CA GLU A 72 7.00 -3.28 0.46
C GLU A 72 6.41 -4.20 1.53
N THR A 73 5.88 -5.35 1.13
CA THR A 73 5.29 -6.32 2.06
C THR A 73 6.32 -6.85 3.05
N VAL A 74 7.50 -7.23 2.57
CA VAL A 74 8.58 -7.71 3.45
C VAL A 74 9.05 -6.59 4.37
N LEU A 75 9.34 -5.41 3.82
CA LEU A 75 9.82 -4.26 4.58
C LEU A 75 8.84 -3.89 5.70
N THR A 76 7.56 -3.76 5.37
CA THR A 76 6.55 -3.29 6.33
C THR A 76 6.19 -4.29 7.42
N ARG A 77 6.55 -5.57 7.26
CA ARG A 77 6.42 -6.58 8.32
C ARG A 77 7.48 -6.46 9.41
N LEU A 78 8.55 -5.73 9.16
CA LEU A 78 9.60 -5.48 10.15
C LEU A 78 9.22 -4.38 11.16
N PHE A 79 8.09 -3.70 10.94
CA PHE A 79 7.67 -2.55 11.74
C PHE A 79 6.24 -2.72 12.25
N GLU A 80 5.97 -2.21 13.45
CA GLU A 80 4.64 -2.16 14.07
C GLU A 80 3.89 -0.86 13.77
N THR A 81 4.61 0.15 13.27
CA THR A 81 4.07 1.47 12.96
C THR A 81 4.34 1.85 11.50
N PRO A 82 3.56 2.74 10.90
CA PRO A 82 3.85 3.25 9.56
C PRO A 82 5.27 3.82 9.47
N ILE A 83 5.92 3.56 8.36
CA ILE A 83 7.25 4.09 8.05
C ILE A 83 7.18 5.08 6.89
N MET A 84 8.05 6.08 6.91
CA MET A 84 8.23 7.01 5.80
C MET A 84 9.53 6.71 5.08
N VAL A 85 9.44 6.49 3.77
CA VAL A 85 10.58 6.31 2.88
C VAL A 85 10.75 7.58 2.07
N PHE A 86 11.93 8.15 2.07
CA PHE A 86 12.28 9.39 1.36
C PHE A 86 13.67 9.28 0.73
N ASN A 87 14.07 10.28 -0.04
CA ASN A 87 15.31 10.25 -0.84
C ASN A 87 15.28 9.14 -1.89
N TRP A 88 14.20 9.12 -2.66
CA TRP A 88 14.07 8.22 -3.79
C TRP A 88 15.02 8.63 -4.94
N PRO A 89 15.58 7.66 -5.67
CA PRO A 89 16.28 7.99 -6.91
C PRO A 89 15.36 8.76 -7.84
N HIS A 90 15.84 9.89 -8.37
CA HIS A 90 15.00 10.77 -9.19
C HIS A 90 14.48 10.08 -10.46
N GLU A 91 15.28 9.19 -11.02
CA GLU A 91 14.98 8.51 -12.29
C GLU A 91 13.77 7.58 -12.22
N ILE A 92 13.43 7.07 -11.03
CA ILE A 92 12.27 6.18 -10.84
C ILE A 92 11.00 6.90 -10.40
N LYS A 93 11.09 8.18 -10.04
CA LYS A 93 9.92 8.98 -9.65
C LYS A 93 9.38 9.78 -10.83
N ALA A 94 8.14 10.22 -10.69
CA ALA A 94 7.46 10.98 -11.72
C ALA A 94 8.25 12.23 -12.12
N PHE A 95 8.28 12.57 -13.40
CA PHE A 95 9.05 13.67 -13.98
C PHE A 95 8.81 15.02 -13.33
N TYR A 96 7.65 15.22 -12.71
CA TYR A 96 7.25 16.46 -12.06
C TYR A 96 7.70 16.55 -10.58
N MET A 97 8.39 15.55 -10.06
CA MET A 97 8.96 15.61 -8.71
C MET A 97 10.23 16.46 -8.72
N LYS A 98 10.35 17.33 -7.72
CA LYS A 98 11.53 18.20 -7.58
C LYS A 98 12.75 17.38 -7.17
N ARG A 99 13.88 17.67 -7.78
CA ARG A 99 15.17 17.14 -7.35
C ARG A 99 15.65 17.82 -6.07
N ASP A 100 16.43 17.08 -5.29
CA ASP A 100 17.16 17.69 -4.18
C ASP A 100 18.24 18.66 -4.75
N GLU A 101 18.32 19.84 -4.17
CA GLU A 101 19.22 20.90 -4.64
C GLU A 101 20.69 20.61 -4.30
N ASN A 102 20.92 19.82 -3.25
CA ASN A 102 22.26 19.43 -2.80
C ASN A 102 22.76 18.17 -3.50
N ASP A 103 21.85 17.27 -3.87
CA ASP A 103 22.18 16.05 -4.59
C ASP A 103 21.06 15.70 -5.60
N PRO A 104 21.22 16.10 -6.87
CA PRO A 104 20.18 15.95 -7.89
C PRO A 104 19.87 14.49 -8.28
N ARG A 105 20.59 13.51 -7.71
CA ARG A 105 20.24 12.09 -7.87
C ARG A 105 18.97 11.72 -7.11
N TRP A 106 18.57 12.52 -6.13
CA TRP A 106 17.42 12.25 -5.28
C TRP A 106 16.24 13.15 -5.61
N ALA A 107 15.04 12.55 -5.56
CA ALA A 107 13.79 13.30 -5.61
C ALA A 107 13.33 13.65 -4.18
N LYS A 108 12.76 14.84 -4.01
CA LYS A 108 12.09 15.26 -2.78
C LYS A 108 10.71 14.62 -2.65
N GLY A 109 10.69 13.30 -2.73
CA GLY A 109 9.51 12.47 -2.58
C GLY A 109 9.45 11.79 -1.22
N VAL A 110 8.27 11.42 -0.80
CA VAL A 110 8.00 10.61 0.39
C VAL A 110 6.89 9.62 0.11
N ASP A 111 7.11 8.38 0.49
CA ASP A 111 6.09 7.35 0.51
C ASP A 111 5.86 6.91 1.95
N VAL A 112 4.59 6.76 2.34
CA VAL A 112 4.21 6.25 3.67
C VAL A 112 3.71 4.83 3.49
N LEU A 113 4.39 3.90 4.13
CA LEU A 113 4.08 2.48 4.09
C LEU A 113 3.41 2.06 5.41
N ALA A 114 2.24 1.45 5.31
CA ALA A 114 1.53 0.90 6.47
C ALA A 114 2.17 -0.43 6.91
N PRO A 115 2.23 -0.69 8.23
CA PRO A 115 2.86 -1.89 8.78
C PRO A 115 2.09 -3.16 8.44
N GLU A 116 2.58 -4.30 8.92
CA GLU A 116 1.95 -5.61 8.82
C GLU A 116 1.78 -6.12 7.37
N GLY A 117 2.55 -5.61 6.43
CA GLY A 117 2.53 -6.04 5.03
C GLY A 117 1.53 -5.31 4.14
N TYR A 118 0.88 -4.26 4.61
CA TYR A 118 -0.08 -3.49 3.79
C TYR A 118 0.59 -2.63 2.71
N GLY A 119 1.88 -2.27 2.88
CA GLY A 119 2.63 -1.52 1.88
C GLY A 119 2.24 -0.05 1.78
N GLU A 120 2.51 0.57 0.63
CA GLU A 120 2.28 2.00 0.42
C GLU A 120 0.81 2.40 0.53
N ILE A 121 0.54 3.38 1.38
CA ILE A 121 -0.78 4.02 1.53
C ILE A 121 -0.78 5.48 1.09
N VAL A 122 0.36 6.15 1.12
CA VAL A 122 0.52 7.54 0.65
C VAL A 122 1.80 7.65 -0.16
N GLY A 123 1.70 8.27 -1.33
CA GLY A 123 2.84 8.71 -2.11
C GLY A 123 2.75 10.19 -2.42
N GLY A 124 3.85 10.93 -2.29
CA GLY A 124 3.86 12.37 -2.50
C GLY A 124 5.24 12.98 -2.61
N GLY A 125 5.28 14.31 -2.71
CA GLY A 125 6.53 15.05 -2.73
C GLY A 125 6.39 16.49 -3.17
N GLU A 126 7.52 17.20 -3.10
CA GLU A 126 7.65 18.56 -3.62
C GLU A 126 7.59 18.55 -5.15
N ARG A 127 6.85 19.51 -5.71
CA ARG A 127 6.66 19.62 -7.15
C ARG A 127 7.73 20.52 -7.76
N GLU A 128 8.18 20.15 -8.97
CA GLU A 128 9.10 20.97 -9.72
C GLU A 128 8.45 22.32 -10.09
N THR A 129 9.16 23.40 -9.86
CA THR A 129 8.70 24.75 -10.13
C THR A 129 9.41 25.40 -11.32
N ASN A 130 10.48 24.80 -11.82
CA ASN A 130 11.21 25.28 -12.98
C ASN A 130 10.48 24.89 -14.26
N LEU A 131 9.98 25.87 -15.01
CA LEU A 131 9.23 25.68 -16.23
C LEU A 131 10.05 25.02 -17.33
N GLU A 132 11.28 25.50 -17.57
CA GLU A 132 12.14 25.00 -18.64
C GLU A 132 12.47 23.52 -18.41
N TRP A 133 12.78 23.18 -17.17
CA TRP A 133 13.08 21.82 -16.79
C TRP A 133 11.87 20.87 -17.00
N LEU A 134 10.66 21.32 -16.68
CA LEU A 134 9.43 20.53 -16.92
C LEU A 134 9.19 20.30 -18.41
N VAL A 135 9.39 21.33 -19.24
CA VAL A 135 9.27 21.23 -20.71
C VAL A 135 10.26 20.21 -21.25
N ASP A 136 11.52 20.28 -20.82
CA ASP A 136 12.57 19.33 -21.22
C ASP A 136 12.20 17.91 -20.84
N LYS A 137 11.66 17.69 -19.64
CA LYS A 137 11.26 16.38 -19.19
C LYS A 137 10.05 15.82 -19.92
N ILE A 138 9.07 16.64 -20.26
CA ILE A 138 7.93 16.24 -21.10
C ILE A 138 8.43 15.76 -22.46
N HIS A 139 9.40 16.47 -23.07
CA HIS A 139 10.02 16.06 -24.32
C HIS A 139 10.83 14.77 -24.19
N GLU A 140 11.67 14.65 -23.15
CA GLU A 140 12.48 13.48 -22.88
C GLU A 140 11.63 12.20 -22.72
N HIS A 141 10.50 12.33 -22.02
CA HIS A 141 9.54 11.23 -21.84
C HIS A 141 8.59 11.05 -23.04
N GLN A 142 8.76 11.83 -24.13
CA GLN A 142 7.91 11.76 -25.33
C GLN A 142 6.42 11.92 -25.03
N LEU A 143 6.09 12.74 -24.03
CA LEU A 143 4.71 13.00 -23.64
C LEU A 143 4.07 14.07 -24.57
N PRO A 144 2.76 13.98 -24.85
CA PRO A 144 2.09 14.98 -25.68
C PRO A 144 2.03 16.31 -24.94
N MET A 145 2.75 17.33 -25.42
CA MET A 145 2.87 18.65 -24.80
C MET A 145 1.50 19.27 -24.51
N GLU A 146 0.56 19.14 -25.46
CA GLU A 146 -0.79 19.67 -25.36
C GLU A 146 -1.54 19.17 -24.10
N ALA A 147 -1.31 17.93 -23.68
CA ALA A 147 -1.94 17.37 -22.50
C ALA A 147 -1.43 18.01 -21.19
N PHE A 148 -0.27 18.66 -21.23
CA PHE A 148 0.39 19.26 -20.06
C PHE A 148 0.40 20.79 -20.07
N GLU A 149 -0.15 21.46 -21.08
CA GLU A 149 -0.17 22.92 -21.15
C GLU A 149 -0.75 23.57 -19.88
N TRP A 150 -1.88 23.08 -19.40
CA TRP A 150 -2.49 23.56 -18.16
C TRP A 150 -1.56 23.41 -16.94
N TYR A 151 -0.74 22.37 -16.91
CA TYR A 151 0.21 22.12 -15.83
C TYR A 151 1.42 23.04 -15.91
N LEU A 152 1.88 23.35 -17.13
CA LEU A 152 2.96 24.30 -17.39
C LEU A 152 2.51 25.74 -17.08
N ASP A 153 1.25 26.06 -17.33
CA ASP A 153 0.69 27.38 -17.00
C ASP A 153 0.75 27.70 -15.51
N LEU A 154 0.66 26.72 -14.65
CA LEU A 154 0.89 26.88 -13.21
C LEU A 154 2.33 27.34 -12.85
N ARG A 155 3.28 27.28 -13.79
CA ARG A 155 4.64 27.80 -13.65
C ARG A 155 4.84 29.07 -14.46
N ARG A 156 4.20 29.16 -15.60
CA ARG A 156 4.28 30.30 -16.54
C ARG A 156 3.71 31.59 -15.93
N TYR A 157 2.62 31.47 -15.19
CA TYR A 157 1.93 32.61 -14.57
C TYR A 157 2.29 32.83 -13.09
N GLY A 158 3.31 32.20 -12.63
CA GLY A 158 3.83 32.32 -11.27
C GLY A 158 3.70 31.03 -10.48
N SER A 159 4.77 30.63 -9.83
CA SER A 159 4.83 29.42 -9.01
C SER A 159 5.44 29.72 -7.66
N VAL A 160 5.02 28.96 -6.67
CA VAL A 160 5.62 28.94 -5.34
C VAL A 160 6.06 27.50 -5.02
N PRO A 161 7.01 27.28 -4.12
CA PRO A 161 7.28 25.95 -3.62
C PRO A 161 6.00 25.31 -3.08
N HIS A 162 5.67 24.15 -3.58
CA HIS A 162 4.46 23.41 -3.19
C HIS A 162 4.69 21.91 -3.24
N SER A 163 3.91 21.20 -2.46
CA SER A 163 3.92 19.74 -2.42
C SER A 163 2.51 19.21 -2.62
N GLY A 164 2.43 17.94 -2.95
CA GLY A 164 1.15 17.23 -3.04
C GLY A 164 1.36 15.75 -2.76
N PHE A 165 0.30 15.11 -2.32
CA PHE A 165 0.29 13.67 -2.07
C PHE A 165 -1.01 13.04 -2.54
N GLY A 166 -0.93 11.76 -2.87
CA GLY A 166 -2.09 10.90 -3.07
C GLY A 166 -2.20 9.92 -1.90
N LEU A 167 -3.41 9.71 -1.41
CA LEU A 167 -3.70 8.69 -0.41
C LEU A 167 -4.61 7.63 -1.04
N GLY A 168 -4.17 6.37 -1.02
CA GLY A 168 -4.97 5.23 -1.44
C GLY A 168 -6.06 4.94 -0.39
N LEU A 169 -7.27 5.45 -0.60
CA LEU A 169 -8.37 5.30 0.36
C LEU A 169 -8.66 3.83 0.65
N GLU A 170 -8.69 3.00 -0.36
CA GLU A 170 -8.92 1.57 -0.24
C GLU A 170 -7.79 0.88 0.55
N ARG A 171 -6.55 1.26 0.30
CA ARG A 171 -5.40 0.72 1.06
C ARG A 171 -5.45 1.16 2.52
N LEU A 172 -5.80 2.41 2.80
CA LEU A 172 -5.99 2.91 4.15
C LEU A 172 -7.11 2.15 4.89
N VAL A 173 -8.25 1.94 4.23
CA VAL A 173 -9.38 1.19 4.80
C VAL A 173 -8.98 -0.27 5.04
N ALA A 174 -8.30 -0.91 4.10
CA ALA A 174 -7.81 -2.28 4.26
C ALA A 174 -6.92 -2.40 5.51
N TRP A 175 -5.96 -1.49 5.68
CA TRP A 175 -5.08 -1.48 6.85
C TRP A 175 -5.84 -1.24 8.16
N VAL A 176 -6.66 -0.18 8.24
CA VAL A 176 -7.39 0.17 9.47
C VAL A 176 -8.40 -0.90 9.87
N CYS A 177 -9.08 -1.49 8.90
CA CYS A 177 -10.08 -2.54 9.12
C CYS A 177 -9.49 -3.96 9.15
N LYS A 178 -8.16 -4.10 8.96
CA LYS A 178 -7.47 -5.41 8.91
C LYS A 178 -8.06 -6.35 7.86
N LEU A 179 -8.37 -5.81 6.68
CA LEU A 179 -8.89 -6.59 5.57
C LEU A 179 -7.72 -7.19 4.76
N PRO A 180 -7.84 -8.44 4.30
CA PRO A 180 -6.75 -9.13 3.61
C PRO A 180 -6.51 -8.62 2.20
N HIS A 181 -7.51 -8.02 1.57
CA HIS A 181 -7.42 -7.60 0.19
C HIS A 181 -8.17 -6.29 -0.06
N VAL A 182 -7.55 -5.39 -0.85
CA VAL A 182 -8.10 -4.06 -1.20
C VAL A 182 -9.50 -4.14 -1.84
N ARG A 183 -9.80 -5.20 -2.60
CA ARG A 183 -11.13 -5.39 -3.20
C ARG A 183 -12.27 -5.51 -2.18
N GLU A 184 -11.95 -5.87 -0.94
CA GLU A 184 -12.95 -5.97 0.13
C GLU A 184 -13.36 -4.62 0.71
N THR A 185 -12.64 -3.57 0.34
CA THR A 185 -12.95 -2.18 0.73
C THR A 185 -13.92 -1.50 -0.23
N ILE A 186 -14.22 -2.12 -1.38
CA ILE A 186 -15.00 -1.54 -2.46
C ILE A 186 -16.33 -2.28 -2.57
N PRO A 187 -17.49 -1.60 -2.55
CA PRO A 187 -18.81 -2.26 -2.66
C PRO A 187 -18.98 -3.07 -3.95
N PHE A 188 -18.38 -2.62 -5.05
CA PHE A 188 -18.48 -3.24 -6.36
C PHE A 188 -17.08 -3.42 -6.99
N PRO A 189 -16.27 -4.36 -6.48
CA PRO A 189 -14.91 -4.54 -6.97
C PRO A 189 -14.92 -5.09 -8.39
N ARG A 190 -14.09 -4.49 -9.24
CA ARG A 190 -13.79 -5.04 -10.58
C ARG A 190 -12.66 -6.04 -10.45
N MET A 191 -12.83 -7.19 -11.07
CA MET A 191 -11.83 -8.27 -11.07
C MET A 191 -11.49 -8.67 -12.50
N TYR A 192 -10.38 -9.36 -12.66
CA TYR A 192 -10.03 -9.94 -13.95
C TYR A 192 -11.17 -10.88 -14.43
N GLY A 193 -11.67 -10.63 -15.63
CA GLY A 193 -12.79 -11.36 -16.20
C GLY A 193 -14.18 -10.98 -15.66
N ARG A 194 -14.28 -10.07 -14.68
CA ARG A 194 -15.56 -9.58 -14.15
C ARG A 194 -15.52 -8.06 -13.99
N ILE A 195 -16.12 -7.34 -14.94
CA ILE A 195 -16.14 -5.87 -14.99
C ILE A 195 -17.44 -5.28 -14.42
N ALA A 196 -18.53 -6.05 -14.49
CA ALA A 196 -19.84 -5.68 -13.94
C ALA A 196 -20.01 -6.18 -12.50
N PRO A 197 -20.84 -5.50 -11.69
CA PRO A 197 -21.17 -5.92 -10.33
C PRO A 197 -21.77 -7.32 -10.25
#